data_02c0a3fee49619e4ce3ebe30efc770e4
#
_entry.id   02c0a3fee49619e4ce3ebe30efc770e4
#
_cell.length_a   1.000
_cell.length_b   1.000
_cell.length_c   1.000
_cell.angle_alpha   90.00
_cell.angle_beta   90.00
_cell.angle_gamma   90.00
#
_symmetry.space_group_name_H-M   'P 1'
#
loop_
_entity.id
_entity.type
_entity.pdbx_description
1 polymer ?
#
loop_
_entity_poly.entity_id
_entity_poly.type
_entity_poly.pdbx_seq_one_letter_code
_entity_poly.pdbx_strand_id
1 'polypeptide(L)'
;ALVSTNFDGFTREKLPTLSKFVMLTKYSDELQNNGVTSIAFEPTSLTNTLGEYLQAQGKTQLRIAETEKYAHVTFFFSGGREAEFEGEQRILVNSPSVATYDLQPEMSAPEVTEKLTNAINSGAYDVLIVNYANGDMVGHTGVFDAAVKAVETLDNCVKTIADCVIANHGHLLITADHGNV
;
A
#
# COMPACT_ATOMS: atom_id res chain seq x y z
N ALA A 1 -10.29 14.09 20.53
CA ALA A 1 -10.04 14.89 21.75
C ALA A 1 -10.51 16.35 21.63
N LEU A 2 -10.29 17.07 20.51
CA LEU A 2 -10.60 18.49 20.37
C LEU A 2 -12.09 18.77 20.09
N VAL A 3 -12.77 17.90 19.35
CA VAL A 3 -14.12 18.16 18.86
C VAL A 3 -15.18 17.17 19.36
N SER A 4 -14.80 15.94 19.74
CA SER A 4 -15.74 14.96 20.24
C SER A 4 -16.16 15.26 21.68
N THR A 5 -17.45 15.31 21.95
CA THR A 5 -18.00 15.45 23.32
C THR A 5 -17.85 14.16 24.12
N ASN A 6 -17.86 13.03 23.45
CA ASN A 6 -17.84 11.68 24.06
C ASN A 6 -16.43 11.05 24.10
N PHE A 7 -15.38 11.86 23.97
CA PHE A 7 -14.01 11.38 24.01
C PHE A 7 -13.62 10.90 25.42
N ASP A 8 -13.14 9.68 25.54
CA ASP A 8 -12.79 8.98 26.77
C ASP A 8 -11.31 8.54 26.87
N GLY A 9 -10.49 8.87 25.86
CA GLY A 9 -9.07 8.46 25.83
C GLY A 9 -8.18 9.02 26.95
N PHE A 10 -8.58 10.14 27.55
CA PHE A 10 -7.99 10.73 28.76
C PHE A 10 -8.93 11.78 29.37
N THR A 11 -8.73 12.12 30.65
CA THR A 11 -9.50 13.17 31.33
C THR A 11 -9.08 14.55 30.81
N ARG A 12 -10.04 15.29 30.22
CA ARG A 12 -9.82 16.65 29.74
C ARG A 12 -10.15 17.65 30.84
N GLU A 13 -9.23 18.54 31.15
CA GLU A 13 -9.49 19.65 32.09
C GLU A 13 -10.38 20.72 31.47
N LYS A 14 -10.25 20.95 30.15
CA LYS A 14 -11.07 21.88 29.38
C LYS A 14 -11.43 21.28 28.03
N LEU A 15 -12.68 21.46 27.64
CA LEU A 15 -13.13 21.24 26.27
C LEU A 15 -13.06 22.57 25.53
N PRO A 16 -12.26 22.71 24.46
CA PRO A 16 -12.20 23.97 23.72
C PRO A 16 -13.54 24.25 23.03
N THR A 17 -13.97 25.50 23.10
CA THR A 17 -15.12 25.97 22.31
C THR A 17 -14.59 26.45 20.97
N LEU A 18 -14.79 25.63 19.93
CA LEU A 18 -14.35 25.93 18.57
C LEU A 18 -15.56 26.41 17.76
N SER A 19 -15.41 27.56 17.09
CA SER A 19 -16.40 28.02 16.12
C SER A 19 -16.45 27.13 14.89
N LYS A 20 -15.29 26.59 14.48
CA LYS A 20 -15.15 25.67 13.35
C LYS A 20 -13.88 24.83 13.50
N PHE A 21 -13.96 23.58 13.09
CA PHE A 21 -12.82 22.68 12.91
C PHE A 21 -12.83 22.18 11.47
N VAL A 22 -11.78 22.47 10.71
CA VAL A 22 -11.69 22.12 9.29
C VAL A 22 -10.69 20.98 9.14
N MET A 23 -11.16 19.86 8.61
CA MET A 23 -10.32 18.76 8.16
C MET A 23 -9.89 19.02 6.72
N LEU A 24 -8.66 18.69 6.36
CA LEU A 24 -8.22 18.81 4.96
C LEU A 24 -8.98 17.82 4.08
N THR A 25 -9.16 16.60 4.55
CA THR A 25 -9.96 15.58 3.90
C THR A 25 -10.82 14.84 4.92
N LYS A 26 -11.71 13.98 4.49
CA LYS A 26 -12.54 13.15 5.37
C LYS A 26 -11.70 12.07 6.04
N TYR A 27 -11.57 12.13 7.36
CA TYR A 27 -10.86 11.11 8.15
C TYR A 27 -11.79 10.04 8.71
N SER A 28 -12.99 10.42 9.15
CA SER A 28 -14.01 9.48 9.64
C SER A 28 -15.39 10.12 9.63
N ASP A 29 -16.43 9.28 9.56
CA ASP A 29 -17.82 9.72 9.66
C ASP A 29 -18.14 10.31 11.03
N GLU A 30 -17.54 9.76 12.10
CA GLU A 30 -17.71 10.26 13.46
C GLU A 30 -17.27 11.73 13.58
N LEU A 31 -16.10 12.07 13.04
CA LEU A 31 -15.60 13.45 13.05
C LEU A 31 -16.44 14.38 12.17
N GLN A 32 -16.90 13.90 11.03
CA GLN A 32 -17.74 14.68 10.12
C GLN A 32 -19.08 15.04 10.75
N ASN A 33 -19.70 14.14 11.48
CA ASN A 33 -21.05 14.30 12.06
C ASN A 33 -21.07 15.12 13.36
N ASN A 34 -19.97 15.71 13.76
CA ASN A 34 -19.81 16.42 15.04
C ASN A 34 -20.40 17.84 15.07
N GLY A 35 -20.95 18.35 13.98
CA GLY A 35 -21.60 19.66 13.89
C GLY A 35 -20.66 20.87 13.82
N VAL A 36 -19.45 20.78 14.34
CA VAL A 36 -18.43 21.86 14.28
C VAL A 36 -17.35 21.59 13.22
N THR A 37 -17.36 20.40 12.61
CA THR A 37 -16.40 20.01 11.60
C THR A 37 -16.88 20.33 10.18
N SER A 38 -15.94 20.60 9.31
CA SER A 38 -16.14 20.66 7.86
C SER A 38 -14.93 20.06 7.15
N ILE A 39 -15.11 19.70 5.89
CA ILE A 39 -14.07 19.13 5.04
C ILE A 39 -13.71 20.18 3.99
N ALA A 40 -12.41 20.46 3.83
CA ALA A 40 -11.92 21.41 2.82
C ALA A 40 -11.94 20.78 1.42
N PHE A 41 -11.55 19.52 1.34
CA PHE A 41 -11.52 18.76 0.09
C PHE A 41 -12.28 17.45 0.31
N GLU A 42 -13.51 17.40 -0.19
CA GLU A 42 -14.33 16.18 -0.14
C GLU A 42 -13.68 15.07 -0.97
N PRO A 43 -13.74 13.82 -0.50
CA PRO A 43 -13.26 12.69 -1.28
C PRO A 43 -14.04 12.61 -2.60
N THR A 44 -13.29 12.52 -3.70
CA THR A 44 -13.87 12.24 -5.02
C THR A 44 -13.84 10.75 -5.26
N SER A 45 -14.95 10.14 -5.67
CA SER A 45 -14.93 8.75 -6.12
C SER A 45 -14.23 8.68 -7.47
N LEU A 46 -13.20 7.83 -7.54
CA LEU A 46 -12.50 7.53 -8.77
C LEU A 46 -13.26 6.44 -9.53
N THR A 47 -13.46 6.66 -10.81
CA THR A 47 -14.05 5.69 -11.74
C THR A 47 -13.05 5.35 -12.83
N ASN A 48 -13.23 4.20 -13.45
CA ASN A 48 -12.33 3.71 -14.51
C ASN A 48 -10.87 3.58 -14.03
N THR A 49 -10.70 3.11 -12.80
CA THR A 49 -9.38 2.71 -12.30
C THR A 49 -8.88 1.49 -13.08
N LEU A 50 -7.57 1.23 -13.02
CA LEU A 50 -6.99 0.08 -13.73
C LEU A 50 -7.69 -1.23 -13.35
N GLY A 51 -7.96 -1.46 -12.05
CA GLY A 51 -8.65 -2.67 -11.59
C GLY A 51 -10.06 -2.80 -12.15
N GLU A 52 -10.80 -1.70 -12.21
CA GLU A 52 -12.14 -1.65 -12.79
C GLU A 52 -12.11 -1.89 -14.30
N TYR A 53 -11.13 -1.31 -15.01
CA TYR A 53 -10.96 -1.54 -16.44
C TYR A 53 -10.61 -2.99 -16.75
N LEU A 54 -9.70 -3.62 -15.97
CA LEU A 54 -9.35 -5.03 -16.13
C LEU A 54 -10.57 -5.93 -15.91
N GLN A 55 -11.37 -5.68 -14.86
CA GLN A 55 -12.63 -6.38 -14.64
C GLN A 55 -13.57 -6.24 -15.85
N ALA A 56 -13.75 -5.02 -16.37
CA ALA A 56 -14.62 -4.77 -17.53
C ALA A 56 -14.14 -5.49 -18.81
N GLN A 57 -12.83 -5.77 -18.91
CA GLN A 57 -12.25 -6.55 -20.00
C GLN A 57 -12.22 -8.07 -19.72
N GLY A 58 -12.78 -8.54 -18.62
CA GLY A 58 -12.77 -9.94 -18.21
C GLY A 58 -11.37 -10.48 -17.90
N LYS A 59 -10.46 -9.60 -17.46
CA LYS A 59 -9.06 -9.92 -17.17
C LYS A 59 -8.85 -10.28 -15.70
N THR A 60 -7.98 -11.27 -15.47
CA THR A 60 -7.56 -11.66 -14.12
C THR A 60 -6.40 -10.80 -13.63
N GLN A 61 -6.41 -10.47 -12.35
CA GLN A 61 -5.38 -9.62 -11.76
C GLN A 61 -4.97 -10.10 -10.35
N LEU A 62 -3.69 -9.98 -10.04
CA LEU A 62 -3.13 -10.24 -8.72
C LEU A 62 -2.56 -8.96 -8.12
N ARG A 63 -2.85 -8.72 -6.83
CA ARG A 63 -2.22 -7.70 -6.00
C ARG A 63 -1.38 -8.40 -4.94
N ILE A 64 -0.10 -8.05 -4.83
CA ILE A 64 0.78 -8.66 -3.84
C ILE A 64 1.71 -7.62 -3.22
N ALA A 65 1.78 -7.62 -1.91
CA ALA A 65 2.76 -6.84 -1.14
C ALA A 65 2.92 -7.43 0.26
N GLU A 66 3.95 -7.01 0.94
CA GLU A 66 4.04 -7.21 2.39
C GLU A 66 3.21 -6.16 3.15
N THR A 67 2.99 -6.38 4.47
CA THR A 67 2.05 -5.63 5.31
C THR A 67 2.14 -4.12 5.13
N GLU A 68 3.34 -3.55 5.13
CA GLU A 68 3.57 -2.09 5.07
C GLU A 68 3.10 -1.45 3.77
N LYS A 69 3.05 -2.21 2.67
CA LYS A 69 2.67 -1.73 1.35
C LYS A 69 1.42 -2.40 0.76
N TYR A 70 0.74 -3.22 1.57
CA TYR A 70 -0.46 -3.93 1.09
C TYR A 70 -1.59 -2.97 0.71
N ALA A 71 -1.86 -1.95 1.53
CA ALA A 71 -2.86 -0.94 1.22
C ALA A 71 -2.51 -0.14 -0.06
N HIS A 72 -1.22 0.00 -0.38
CA HIS A 72 -0.77 0.74 -1.57
C HIS A 72 -1.14 0.01 -2.87
N VAL A 73 -1.11 -1.32 -2.89
CA VAL A 73 -1.51 -2.11 -4.07
C VAL A 73 -2.98 -2.52 -4.06
N THR A 74 -3.72 -2.28 -2.97
CA THR A 74 -5.14 -2.63 -2.82
C THR A 74 -6.01 -1.38 -2.70
N PHE A 75 -6.27 -0.89 -1.50
CA PHE A 75 -7.18 0.22 -1.23
C PHE A 75 -6.83 1.49 -2.02
N PHE A 76 -5.58 1.97 -1.92
CA PHE A 76 -5.16 3.20 -2.60
C PHE A 76 -5.12 3.02 -4.12
N PHE A 77 -4.57 1.93 -4.60
CA PHE A 77 -4.51 1.64 -6.04
C PHE A 77 -5.90 1.48 -6.67
N SER A 78 -6.86 1.03 -5.89
CA SER A 78 -8.26 0.85 -6.30
C SER A 78 -9.12 2.11 -6.08
N GLY A 79 -8.49 3.27 -5.82
CA GLY A 79 -9.17 4.54 -5.67
C GLY A 79 -10.03 4.66 -4.40
N GLY A 80 -9.62 3.99 -3.32
CA GLY A 80 -10.34 3.98 -2.04
C GLY A 80 -11.41 2.87 -1.92
N ARG A 81 -11.39 1.90 -2.83
CA ARG A 81 -12.28 0.74 -2.78
C ARG A 81 -11.65 -0.41 -2.02
N GLU A 82 -12.34 -0.90 -0.97
CA GLU A 82 -11.92 -2.07 -0.20
C GLU A 82 -12.23 -3.40 -0.89
N ALA A 83 -13.40 -3.49 -1.52
CA ALA A 83 -13.86 -4.72 -2.16
C ALA A 83 -13.00 -5.05 -3.40
N GLU A 84 -12.66 -6.32 -3.53
CA GLU A 84 -11.98 -6.83 -4.71
C GLU A 84 -12.83 -6.64 -5.98
N PHE A 85 -12.16 -6.47 -7.10
CA PHE A 85 -12.80 -6.54 -8.41
C PHE A 85 -13.04 -8.00 -8.82
N GLU A 86 -14.00 -8.25 -9.67
CA GLU A 86 -14.16 -9.57 -10.26
C GLU A 86 -12.89 -9.95 -11.04
N GLY A 87 -12.35 -11.15 -10.77
CA GLY A 87 -11.05 -11.58 -11.32
C GLY A 87 -9.83 -11.06 -10.56
N GLU A 88 -10.00 -10.27 -9.49
CA GLU A 88 -8.91 -9.86 -8.61
C GLU A 88 -8.66 -10.90 -7.51
N GLN A 89 -7.38 -11.16 -7.26
CA GLN A 89 -6.92 -11.88 -6.08
C GLN A 89 -5.84 -11.08 -5.36
N ARG A 90 -5.68 -11.33 -4.06
CA ARG A 90 -4.74 -10.61 -3.21
C ARG A 90 -3.88 -11.58 -2.42
N ILE A 91 -2.58 -11.29 -2.37
CA ILE A 91 -1.62 -12.01 -1.51
C ILE A 91 -0.98 -11.01 -0.55
N LEU A 92 -1.22 -11.21 0.73
CA LEU A 92 -0.53 -10.50 1.81
C LEU A 92 0.64 -11.35 2.30
N VAL A 93 1.82 -10.77 2.37
CA VAL A 93 2.98 -11.32 3.07
C VAL A 93 3.19 -10.51 4.35
N ASN A 94 3.40 -11.18 5.47
CA ASN A 94 3.65 -10.45 6.71
C ASN A 94 5.02 -9.78 6.69
N SER A 95 5.08 -8.49 7.04
CA SER A 95 6.35 -7.82 7.27
C SER A 95 7.04 -8.39 8.52
N PRO A 96 8.38 -8.33 8.59
CA PRO A 96 9.11 -8.86 9.74
C PRO A 96 8.77 -8.11 11.02
N SER A 97 8.67 -8.84 12.13
CA SER A 97 8.39 -8.27 13.45
C SER A 97 9.67 -7.75 14.10
N VAL A 98 10.15 -6.61 13.63
CA VAL A 98 11.34 -5.92 14.16
C VAL A 98 10.95 -4.51 14.63
N ALA A 99 11.78 -3.93 15.50
CA ALA A 99 11.50 -2.58 16.03
C ALA A 99 11.61 -1.51 14.93
N THR A 100 12.62 -1.63 14.06
CA THR A 100 12.86 -0.77 12.90
C THR A 100 13.45 -1.61 11.77
N TYR A 101 13.18 -1.26 10.52
CA TYR A 101 13.55 -2.09 9.37
C TYR A 101 15.02 -2.02 8.96
N ASP A 102 15.82 -1.14 9.54
CA ASP A 102 17.28 -1.20 9.44
C ASP A 102 17.88 -2.47 10.09
N LEU A 103 17.15 -3.08 11.03
CA LEU A 103 17.55 -4.35 11.66
C LEU A 103 17.32 -5.57 10.75
N GLN A 104 16.49 -5.44 9.74
CA GLN A 104 16.20 -6.46 8.73
C GLN A 104 15.88 -5.80 7.37
N PRO A 105 16.90 -5.26 6.67
CA PRO A 105 16.68 -4.46 5.44
C PRO A 105 16.08 -5.25 4.27
N GLU A 106 16.27 -6.55 4.23
CA GLU A 106 15.65 -7.44 3.25
C GLU A 106 14.14 -7.53 3.42
N MET A 107 13.63 -7.18 4.61
CA MET A 107 12.21 -7.27 4.96
C MET A 107 11.61 -8.62 4.53
N SER A 108 10.45 -8.62 3.88
CA SER A 108 9.84 -9.83 3.32
C SER A 108 9.95 -9.92 1.80
N ALA A 109 10.84 -9.13 1.18
CA ALA A 109 11.01 -9.12 -0.27
C ALA A 109 11.31 -10.49 -0.89
N PRO A 110 12.14 -11.37 -0.27
CA PRO A 110 12.36 -12.73 -0.80
C PRO A 110 11.06 -13.55 -0.87
N GLU A 111 10.24 -13.53 0.17
CA GLU A 111 8.96 -14.26 0.21
C GLU A 111 7.95 -13.68 -0.79
N VAL A 112 7.88 -12.35 -0.91
CA VAL A 112 7.06 -11.69 -1.93
C VAL A 112 7.47 -12.15 -3.32
N THR A 113 8.79 -12.21 -3.59
CA THR A 113 9.34 -12.65 -4.87
C THR A 113 9.03 -14.12 -5.17
N GLU A 114 9.13 -15.00 -4.19
CA GLU A 114 8.79 -16.42 -4.34
C GLU A 114 7.30 -16.58 -4.71
N LYS A 115 6.40 -15.94 -3.97
CA LYS A 115 4.96 -16.01 -4.24
C LYS A 115 4.60 -15.39 -5.59
N LEU A 116 5.25 -14.28 -5.94
CA LEU A 116 5.04 -13.62 -7.23
C LEU A 116 5.50 -14.48 -8.40
N THR A 117 6.68 -15.09 -8.33
CA THR A 117 7.19 -15.99 -9.38
C THR A 117 6.33 -17.23 -9.51
N ASN A 118 5.83 -17.79 -8.41
CA ASN A 118 4.87 -18.89 -8.44
C ASN A 118 3.56 -18.48 -9.15
N ALA A 119 3.06 -17.28 -8.87
CA ALA A 119 1.88 -16.74 -9.52
C ALA A 119 2.09 -16.52 -11.04
N ILE A 120 3.26 -15.97 -11.44
CA ILE A 120 3.62 -15.81 -12.86
C ILE A 120 3.67 -17.18 -13.56
N ASN A 121 4.36 -18.15 -12.97
CA ASN A 121 4.50 -19.50 -13.54
C ASN A 121 3.17 -20.28 -13.62
N SER A 122 2.19 -19.93 -12.81
CA SER A 122 0.86 -20.55 -12.87
C SER A 122 0.07 -20.19 -14.12
N GLY A 123 0.37 -19.05 -14.76
CA GLY A 123 -0.38 -18.52 -15.90
C GLY A 123 -1.82 -18.11 -15.57
N ALA A 124 -2.17 -17.99 -14.28
CA ALA A 124 -3.54 -17.72 -13.83
C ALA A 124 -3.94 -16.25 -13.95
N TYR A 125 -2.98 -15.34 -14.11
CA TYR A 125 -3.21 -13.90 -14.08
C TYR A 125 -2.74 -13.22 -15.35
N ASP A 126 -3.58 -12.34 -15.88
CA ASP A 126 -3.23 -11.45 -17.00
C ASP A 126 -2.35 -10.28 -16.54
N VAL A 127 -2.59 -9.76 -15.33
CA VAL A 127 -1.87 -8.61 -14.76
C VAL A 127 -1.52 -8.89 -13.30
N LEU A 128 -0.26 -8.66 -12.94
CA LEU A 128 0.21 -8.77 -11.56
C LEU A 128 0.78 -7.42 -11.12
N ILE A 129 0.39 -6.95 -9.94
CA ILE A 129 0.84 -5.69 -9.37
C ILE A 129 1.48 -5.98 -8.02
N VAL A 130 2.74 -5.61 -7.89
CA VAL A 130 3.56 -5.78 -6.69
C VAL A 130 4.10 -4.45 -6.21
N ASN A 131 4.21 -4.28 -4.90
CA ASN A 131 4.99 -3.20 -4.29
C ASN A 131 5.97 -3.81 -3.30
N TYR A 132 7.24 -3.45 -3.45
CA TYR A 132 8.30 -3.78 -2.50
C TYR A 132 8.48 -2.64 -1.51
N ALA A 133 8.40 -2.95 -0.23
CA ALA A 133 8.44 -1.95 0.84
C ALA A 133 9.84 -1.44 1.18
N ASN A 134 10.88 -2.16 0.79
CA ASN A 134 12.24 -1.99 1.30
C ASN A 134 12.79 -0.57 1.13
N GLY A 135 12.69 0.01 -0.08
CA GLY A 135 13.24 1.33 -0.37
C GLY A 135 12.69 2.38 0.58
N ASP A 136 11.37 2.48 0.67
CA ASP A 136 10.68 3.45 1.52
C ASP A 136 10.87 3.16 3.01
N MET A 137 10.58 1.95 3.45
CA MET A 137 10.56 1.62 4.88
C MET A 137 11.95 1.64 5.52
N VAL A 138 12.97 1.14 4.83
CA VAL A 138 14.36 1.20 5.31
C VAL A 138 14.91 2.62 5.16
N GLY A 139 14.59 3.32 4.06
CA GLY A 139 14.98 4.70 3.84
C GLY A 139 14.53 5.64 4.97
N HIS A 140 13.34 5.44 5.52
CA HIS A 140 12.84 6.20 6.67
C HIS A 140 13.69 6.06 7.93
N THR A 141 14.49 5.02 8.08
CA THR A 141 15.37 4.85 9.24
C THR A 141 16.60 5.76 9.22
N GLY A 142 16.99 6.25 8.03
CA GLY A 142 18.18 7.07 7.83
C GLY A 142 19.51 6.34 8.01
N VAL A 143 19.49 5.00 8.08
CA VAL A 143 20.70 4.17 8.23
C VAL A 143 21.22 3.78 6.85
N PHE A 144 22.30 4.43 6.39
CA PHE A 144 22.84 4.30 5.04
C PHE A 144 23.18 2.85 4.64
N ASP A 145 23.90 2.12 5.50
CA ASP A 145 24.29 0.74 5.21
C ASP A 145 23.09 -0.20 5.08
N ALA A 146 22.03 0.07 5.85
CA ALA A 146 20.78 -0.67 5.73
C ALA A 146 20.06 -0.34 4.41
N ALA A 147 20.06 0.93 3.99
CA ALA A 147 19.51 1.35 2.70
C ALA A 147 20.24 0.69 1.53
N VAL A 148 21.58 0.63 1.56
CA VAL A 148 22.38 -0.10 0.56
C VAL A 148 21.95 -1.57 0.51
N LYS A 149 21.82 -2.22 1.66
CA LYS A 149 21.39 -3.61 1.75
C LYS A 149 19.98 -3.85 1.22
N ALA A 150 19.07 -2.92 1.48
CA ALA A 150 17.72 -2.96 0.95
C ALA A 150 17.71 -2.90 -0.59
N VAL A 151 18.49 -1.99 -1.18
CA VAL A 151 18.60 -1.86 -2.65
C VAL A 151 19.25 -3.09 -3.28
N GLU A 152 20.31 -3.64 -2.69
CA GLU A 152 20.92 -4.88 -3.16
C GLU A 152 19.94 -6.07 -3.13
N THR A 153 19.09 -6.12 -2.10
CA THR A 153 18.04 -7.13 -2.00
C THR A 153 17.01 -6.96 -3.12
N LEU A 154 16.56 -5.73 -3.35
CA LEU A 154 15.62 -5.42 -4.42
C LEU A 154 16.19 -5.72 -5.81
N ASP A 155 17.46 -5.44 -6.06
CA ASP A 155 18.12 -5.76 -7.33
C ASP A 155 18.05 -7.26 -7.64
N ASN A 156 18.33 -8.11 -6.64
CA ASN A 156 18.22 -9.56 -6.76
C ASN A 156 16.77 -10.03 -6.99
N CYS A 157 15.81 -9.43 -6.27
CA CYS A 157 14.39 -9.74 -6.43
C CYS A 157 13.89 -9.35 -7.82
N VAL A 158 14.21 -8.14 -8.27
CA VAL A 158 13.83 -7.62 -9.59
C VAL A 158 14.43 -8.47 -10.70
N LYS A 159 15.72 -8.87 -10.56
CA LYS A 159 16.35 -9.80 -11.52
C LYS A 159 15.58 -11.11 -11.61
N THR A 160 15.24 -11.70 -10.48
CA THR A 160 14.51 -12.99 -10.42
C THR A 160 13.15 -12.88 -11.10
N ILE A 161 12.42 -11.78 -10.84
CA ILE A 161 11.12 -11.52 -11.48
C ILE A 161 11.29 -11.29 -12.98
N ALA A 162 12.28 -10.48 -13.39
CA ALA A 162 12.52 -10.20 -14.81
C ALA A 162 12.81 -11.49 -15.59
N ASP A 163 13.69 -12.34 -15.08
CA ASP A 163 13.99 -13.63 -15.69
C ASP A 163 12.73 -14.52 -15.80
N CYS A 164 11.91 -14.54 -14.74
CA CYS A 164 10.66 -15.31 -14.71
C CYS A 164 9.63 -14.77 -15.72
N VAL A 165 9.43 -13.45 -15.76
CA VAL A 165 8.48 -12.80 -16.70
C VAL A 165 8.88 -13.05 -18.16
N ILE A 166 10.18 -12.90 -18.47
CA ILE A 166 10.69 -13.14 -19.83
C ILE A 166 10.50 -14.61 -20.22
N ALA A 167 10.80 -15.53 -19.31
CA ALA A 167 10.60 -16.98 -19.57
C ALA A 167 9.13 -17.34 -19.84
N ASN A 168 8.20 -16.58 -19.27
CA ASN A 168 6.76 -16.74 -19.48
C ASN A 168 6.19 -15.84 -20.61
N HIS A 169 7.07 -15.23 -21.43
CA HIS A 169 6.69 -14.34 -22.54
C HIS A 169 5.85 -13.12 -22.10
N GLY A 170 6.01 -12.70 -20.84
CA GLY A 170 5.34 -11.54 -20.27
C GLY A 170 6.08 -10.22 -20.51
N HIS A 171 5.47 -9.14 -20.07
CA HIS A 171 6.07 -7.79 -20.05
C HIS A 171 6.23 -7.33 -18.61
N LEU A 172 7.37 -6.74 -18.29
CA LEU A 172 7.65 -6.17 -16.97
C LEU A 172 7.75 -4.64 -17.08
N LEU A 173 7.02 -3.95 -16.20
CA LEU A 173 7.13 -2.51 -15.99
C LEU A 173 7.67 -2.28 -14.57
N ILE A 174 8.73 -1.48 -14.46
CA ILE A 174 9.34 -1.13 -13.17
C ILE A 174 9.21 0.37 -13.00
N THR A 175 8.69 0.78 -11.85
CA THR A 175 8.54 2.19 -11.48
C THR A 175 8.68 2.36 -9.96
N ALA A 176 8.69 3.60 -9.50
CA ALA A 176 8.54 3.95 -8.10
C ALA A 176 7.34 4.88 -7.94
N ASP A 177 6.68 4.83 -6.79
CA ASP A 177 5.60 5.74 -6.41
C ASP A 177 6.16 7.10 -5.96
N HIS A 178 7.33 7.11 -5.34
CA HIS A 178 8.11 8.28 -4.93
C HIS A 178 9.57 7.88 -4.69
N GLY A 179 10.44 8.85 -4.44
CA GLY A 179 11.81 8.61 -3.98
C GLY A 179 11.88 8.60 -2.46
N ASN A 180 12.75 7.77 -1.89
CA ASN A 180 13.11 7.79 -0.47
C ASN A 180 14.48 7.15 -0.22
N VAL A 181 14.89 6.19 -0.99
CA VAL A 181 16.22 5.57 -0.91
C VAL A 181 17.07 6.00 -2.08
#